data_35fa331f19d99397db304f2de3787e0d
#
_entry.id   35fa331f19d99397db304f2de3787e0d
#
_cell.length_a   1.000
_cell.length_b   1.000
_cell.length_c   1.000
_cell.angle_alpha   90.00
_cell.angle_beta   90.00
_cell.angle_gamma   90.00
#
_symmetry.space_group_name_H-M   'P 1'
#
loop_
_entity.id
_entity.type
_entity.pdbx_description
1 polymer ?
#
loop_
_entity_poly.entity_id
_entity_poly.type
_entity_poly.pdbx_seq_one_letter_code
_entity_poly.pdbx_strand_id
1 'polypeptide(L)'
;MKGIILAGGSGTRLHPLTHSVSKQLMPVYDKPMIYYPLSTLMQAGIREVLIITTPHDAPFFQTLLGDGSQLGCIFSFAIQREPNGLAQAFVIGKDFIGSDSVALVLGDNIFYGTQMPELLRESINPQGGIVFAYPVSDTERYGVV
;
A
#
# COMPACT_ATOMS: atom_id res chain seq x y z
N MET A 1 8.84 8.86 -9.73
CA MET A 1 8.56 8.26 -8.39
C MET A 1 7.80 6.96 -8.58
N LYS A 2 8.17 5.93 -7.86
CA LYS A 2 7.50 4.62 -7.83
C LYS A 2 6.66 4.45 -6.56
N GLY A 3 5.71 3.54 -6.58
CA GLY A 3 4.87 3.24 -5.42
C GLY A 3 5.12 1.85 -4.86
N ILE A 4 5.00 1.69 -3.56
CA ILE A 4 4.95 0.39 -2.88
C ILE A 4 3.67 0.31 -2.08
N ILE A 5 2.91 -0.77 -2.27
CA ILE A 5 1.80 -1.12 -1.40
C ILE A 5 2.21 -2.34 -0.57
N LEU A 6 2.31 -2.16 0.76
CA LEU A 6 2.57 -3.27 1.66
C LEU A 6 1.24 -3.90 2.11
N ALA A 7 0.91 -5.02 1.51
CA ALA A 7 -0.34 -5.76 1.72
C ALA A 7 -0.09 -7.10 2.44
N GLY A 8 0.86 -7.10 3.36
CA GLY A 8 1.16 -8.24 4.23
C GLY A 8 0.39 -8.16 5.55
N GLY A 9 0.55 -9.19 6.37
CA GLY A 9 -0.02 -9.26 7.72
C GLY A 9 -1.19 -10.23 7.84
N SER A 10 -1.37 -10.76 9.04
CA SER A 10 -2.33 -11.85 9.33
C SER A 10 -3.77 -11.39 9.49
N GLY A 11 -4.03 -10.08 9.60
CA GLY A 11 -5.38 -9.54 9.79
C GLY A 11 -6.12 -10.02 11.04
N THR A 12 -5.41 -10.47 12.07
CA THR A 12 -5.99 -11.16 13.27
C THR A 12 -7.09 -10.38 13.98
N ARG A 13 -7.07 -9.05 13.90
CA ARG A 13 -8.12 -8.20 14.51
C ARG A 13 -9.49 -8.37 13.86
N LEU A 14 -9.55 -8.93 12.65
CA LEU A 14 -10.79 -9.19 11.90
C LEU A 14 -11.17 -10.68 11.87
N HIS A 15 -10.54 -11.52 12.70
CA HIS A 15 -10.95 -12.91 12.81
C HIS A 15 -12.42 -13.01 13.26
N PRO A 16 -13.18 -13.98 12.71
CA PRO A 16 -12.76 -15.08 11.82
C PRO A 16 -12.71 -14.74 10.33
N LEU A 17 -13.10 -13.55 9.90
CA LEU A 17 -13.23 -13.17 8.48
C LEU A 17 -11.91 -13.32 7.69
N THR A 18 -10.79 -13.03 8.35
CA THR A 18 -9.46 -13.08 7.74
C THR A 18 -8.73 -14.42 7.92
N HIS A 19 -9.43 -15.49 8.30
CA HIS A 19 -8.82 -16.82 8.36
C HIS A 19 -8.45 -17.38 6.99
N SER A 20 -9.26 -17.07 5.97
CA SER A 20 -9.09 -17.61 4.62
C SER A 20 -8.85 -16.57 3.54
N VAL A 21 -8.98 -15.29 3.88
CA VAL A 21 -8.87 -14.18 2.92
C VAL A 21 -8.06 -13.05 3.53
N SER A 22 -7.11 -12.51 2.75
CA SER A 22 -6.37 -11.31 3.15
C SER A 22 -7.34 -10.15 3.43
N LYS A 23 -7.08 -9.39 4.50
CA LYS A 23 -7.88 -8.20 4.85
C LYS A 23 -8.03 -7.23 3.67
N GLN A 24 -6.98 -7.03 2.92
CA GLN A 24 -6.94 -6.09 1.81
C GLN A 24 -7.75 -6.53 0.58
N LEU A 25 -8.12 -7.82 0.51
CA LEU A 25 -9.00 -8.36 -0.52
C LEU A 25 -10.48 -8.30 -0.13
N MET A 26 -10.78 -8.01 1.14
CA MET A 26 -12.16 -7.86 1.61
C MET A 26 -12.79 -6.59 1.06
N PRO A 27 -14.10 -6.61 0.75
CA PRO A 27 -14.78 -5.44 0.24
C PRO A 27 -14.92 -4.36 1.31
N VAL A 28 -14.66 -3.12 0.91
CA VAL A 28 -15.03 -1.92 1.64
C VAL A 28 -15.94 -1.13 0.71
N TYR A 29 -17.23 -1.08 1.05
CA TYR A 29 -18.31 -0.55 0.23
C TYR A 29 -18.44 -1.33 -1.11
N ASP A 30 -17.92 -0.82 -2.21
CA ASP A 30 -18.12 -1.32 -3.58
C ASP A 30 -16.92 -2.04 -4.19
N LYS A 31 -15.77 -2.07 -3.51
CA LYS A 31 -14.52 -2.64 -4.05
C LYS A 31 -13.62 -3.21 -2.96
N PRO A 32 -12.70 -4.14 -3.29
CA PRO A 32 -11.67 -4.62 -2.38
C PRO A 32 -10.83 -3.47 -1.80
N MET A 33 -10.46 -3.61 -0.53
CA MET A 33 -9.75 -2.59 0.24
C MET A 33 -8.48 -2.10 -0.46
N ILE A 34 -7.76 -2.99 -1.16
CA ILE A 34 -6.50 -2.66 -1.85
C ILE A 34 -6.63 -1.53 -2.89
N TYR A 35 -7.82 -1.33 -3.46
CA TYR A 35 -8.03 -0.26 -4.44
C TYR A 35 -7.97 1.15 -3.83
N TYR A 36 -8.18 1.30 -2.53
CA TYR A 36 -8.09 2.61 -1.86
C TYR A 36 -6.64 3.12 -1.83
N PRO A 37 -5.65 2.38 -1.25
CA PRO A 37 -4.26 2.81 -1.32
C PRO A 37 -3.72 2.88 -2.75
N LEU A 38 -4.19 2.00 -3.65
CA LEU A 38 -3.84 2.07 -5.06
C LEU A 38 -4.33 3.38 -5.68
N SER A 39 -5.58 3.77 -5.46
CA SER A 39 -6.11 5.05 -5.97
C SER A 39 -5.37 6.26 -5.37
N THR A 40 -4.92 6.18 -4.12
CA THR A 40 -4.09 7.22 -3.50
C THR A 40 -2.78 7.42 -4.26
N LEU A 41 -2.06 6.35 -4.57
CA LEU A 41 -0.85 6.41 -5.40
C LEU A 41 -1.14 6.95 -6.81
N MET A 42 -2.25 6.51 -7.42
CA MET A 42 -2.65 6.98 -8.75
C MET A 42 -3.00 8.47 -8.77
N GLN A 43 -3.63 9.00 -7.72
CA GLN A 43 -3.91 10.43 -7.56
C GLN A 43 -2.64 11.27 -7.40
N ALA A 44 -1.59 10.69 -6.79
CA ALA A 44 -0.25 11.28 -6.77
C ALA A 44 0.48 11.21 -8.13
N GLY A 45 -0.13 10.65 -9.18
CA GLY A 45 0.49 10.49 -10.49
C GLY A 45 1.40 9.27 -10.62
N ILE A 46 1.50 8.42 -9.59
CA ILE A 46 2.33 7.21 -9.59
C ILE A 46 1.65 6.13 -10.43
N ARG A 47 2.40 5.48 -11.32
CA ARG A 47 1.90 4.45 -12.23
C ARG A 47 2.66 3.14 -12.15
N GLU A 48 3.90 3.14 -11.69
CA GLU A 48 4.67 1.93 -11.41
C GLU A 48 4.52 1.58 -9.93
N VAL A 49 3.90 0.43 -9.63
CA VAL A 49 3.55 0.04 -8.27
C VAL A 49 3.99 -1.39 -7.99
N LEU A 50 4.74 -1.56 -6.91
CA LEU A 50 5.09 -2.86 -6.35
C LEU A 50 4.10 -3.23 -5.24
N ILE A 51 3.41 -4.35 -5.40
CA ILE A 51 2.54 -4.93 -4.38
C ILE A 51 3.34 -6.00 -3.61
N ILE A 52 3.58 -5.76 -2.33
CA ILE A 52 4.27 -6.70 -1.44
C ILE A 52 3.23 -7.40 -0.59
N THR A 53 3.18 -8.72 -0.67
CA THR A 53 2.16 -9.53 0.00
C THR A 53 2.74 -10.81 0.58
N THR A 54 1.91 -11.61 1.26
CA THR A 54 2.32 -12.92 1.79
C THR A 54 2.41 -13.96 0.67
N PRO A 55 3.18 -15.06 0.86
CA PRO A 55 3.20 -16.16 -0.11
C PRO A 55 1.81 -16.75 -0.39
N HIS A 56 0.97 -16.82 0.64
CA HIS A 56 -0.40 -17.35 0.55
C HIS A 56 -1.32 -16.47 -0.31
N ASP A 57 -1.21 -15.14 -0.14
CA ASP A 57 -2.15 -14.19 -0.75
C ASP A 57 -1.74 -13.73 -2.15
N ALA A 58 -0.47 -13.90 -2.53
CA ALA A 58 0.07 -13.42 -3.81
C ALA A 58 -0.76 -13.84 -5.04
N PRO A 59 -1.19 -15.10 -5.19
CA PRO A 59 -2.00 -15.50 -6.35
C PRO A 59 -3.33 -14.74 -6.44
N PHE A 60 -3.95 -14.42 -5.31
CA PHE A 60 -5.22 -13.69 -5.28
C PHE A 60 -5.05 -12.24 -5.69
N PHE A 61 -3.99 -11.57 -5.21
CA PHE A 61 -3.66 -10.21 -5.66
C PHE A 61 -3.32 -10.15 -7.14
N GLN A 62 -2.55 -11.12 -7.65
CA GLN A 62 -2.23 -11.21 -9.07
C GLN A 62 -3.49 -11.43 -9.93
N THR A 63 -4.40 -12.27 -9.48
CA THR A 63 -5.68 -12.50 -10.18
C THR A 63 -6.55 -11.24 -10.17
N LEU A 64 -6.60 -10.52 -9.05
CA LEU A 64 -7.45 -9.33 -8.91
C LEU A 64 -6.92 -8.15 -9.71
N LEU A 65 -5.61 -7.89 -9.64
CA LEU A 65 -4.98 -6.66 -10.14
C LEU A 65 -4.37 -6.82 -11.55
N GLY A 66 -4.08 -8.06 -11.97
CA GLY A 66 -3.39 -8.32 -13.22
C GLY A 66 -2.03 -7.62 -13.29
N ASP A 67 -1.67 -7.15 -14.48
CA ASP A 67 -0.46 -6.38 -14.74
C ASP A 67 -0.63 -4.85 -14.58
N GLY A 68 -1.85 -4.40 -14.31
CA GLY A 68 -2.19 -3.00 -14.12
C GLY A 68 -2.57 -2.24 -15.39
N SER A 69 -2.42 -2.83 -16.57
CA SER A 69 -2.65 -2.16 -17.86
C SER A 69 -4.08 -1.60 -17.97
N GLN A 70 -5.08 -2.31 -17.46
CA GLN A 70 -6.48 -1.89 -17.43
C GLN A 70 -6.71 -0.62 -16.60
N LEU A 71 -5.76 -0.24 -15.74
CA LEU A 71 -5.80 0.98 -14.92
C LEU A 71 -4.77 2.02 -15.37
N GLY A 72 -4.08 1.78 -16.49
CA GLY A 72 -2.99 2.62 -16.95
C GLY A 72 -1.78 2.62 -16.03
N CYS A 73 -1.55 1.50 -15.34
CA CYS A 73 -0.46 1.27 -14.40
C CYS A 73 0.41 0.08 -14.85
N ILE A 74 1.54 -0.10 -14.19
CA ILE A 74 2.41 -1.26 -14.30
C ILE A 74 2.57 -1.83 -12.89
N PHE A 75 2.09 -3.05 -12.68
CA PHE A 75 2.18 -3.71 -11.39
C PHE A 75 3.28 -4.77 -11.38
N SER A 76 4.05 -4.75 -10.32
CA SER A 76 5.00 -5.81 -9.95
C SER A 76 4.59 -6.41 -8.62
N PHE A 77 4.97 -7.66 -8.37
CA PHE A 77 4.61 -8.37 -7.14
C PHE A 77 5.86 -8.91 -6.47
N ALA A 78 5.91 -8.79 -5.15
CA ALA A 78 6.97 -9.36 -4.33
C ALA A 78 6.39 -10.02 -3.07
N ILE A 79 7.18 -10.89 -2.47
CA ILE A 79 6.76 -11.69 -1.32
C ILE A 79 7.47 -11.23 -0.06
N GLN A 80 6.68 -10.90 0.96
CA GLN A 80 7.14 -10.78 2.33
C GLN A 80 6.82 -12.09 3.07
N ARG A 81 7.83 -12.89 3.37
CA ARG A 81 7.63 -14.20 4.03
C ARG A 81 7.26 -14.06 5.50
N GLU A 82 7.82 -13.06 6.18
CA GLU A 82 7.62 -12.81 7.60
C GLU A 82 7.33 -11.31 7.81
N PRO A 83 6.42 -10.95 8.74
CA PRO A 83 6.04 -9.57 8.98
C PRO A 83 7.10 -8.82 9.83
N ASN A 84 8.28 -8.61 9.28
CA ASN A 84 9.44 -7.98 9.94
C ASN A 84 9.39 -6.44 9.92
N GLY A 85 8.20 -5.86 9.91
CA GLY A 85 7.98 -4.42 9.97
C GLY A 85 7.92 -3.73 8.61
N LEU A 86 7.57 -2.44 8.64
CA LEU A 86 7.31 -1.63 7.44
C LEU A 86 8.57 -1.36 6.62
N ALA A 87 9.70 -1.15 7.30
CA ALA A 87 10.97 -0.84 6.65
C ALA A 87 11.45 -1.98 5.74
N GLN A 88 11.03 -3.22 6.00
CA GLN A 88 11.36 -4.38 5.16
C GLN A 88 10.84 -4.20 3.72
N ALA A 89 9.78 -3.42 3.52
CA ALA A 89 9.25 -3.12 2.18
C ALA A 89 10.29 -2.49 1.26
N PHE A 90 11.13 -1.62 1.78
CA PHE A 90 12.21 -0.98 1.02
C PHE A 90 13.34 -1.97 0.70
N VAL A 91 13.61 -2.91 1.59
CA VAL A 91 14.62 -3.96 1.36
C VAL A 91 14.14 -4.92 0.28
N ILE A 92 12.88 -5.39 0.37
CA ILE A 92 12.26 -6.27 -0.63
C ILE A 92 12.15 -5.55 -1.98
N GLY A 93 11.77 -4.29 -1.97
CA GLY A 93 11.58 -3.46 -3.17
C GLY A 93 12.86 -2.85 -3.73
N LYS A 94 14.05 -3.15 -3.21
CA LYS A 94 15.31 -2.48 -3.57
C LYS A 94 15.55 -2.42 -5.08
N ASP A 95 15.43 -3.55 -5.75
CA ASP A 95 15.70 -3.64 -7.19
C ASP A 95 14.60 -2.93 -8.01
N PHE A 96 13.34 -2.99 -7.55
CA PHE A 96 12.24 -2.23 -8.14
C PHE A 96 12.43 -0.73 -7.97
N ILE A 97 12.83 -0.26 -6.80
CA ILE A 97 13.07 1.16 -6.51
C ILE A 97 14.21 1.70 -7.37
N GLY A 98 15.35 0.99 -7.40
CA GLY A 98 16.54 1.45 -8.08
C GLY A 98 17.03 2.79 -7.49
N SER A 99 17.17 3.79 -8.35
CA SER A 99 17.56 5.17 -7.97
C SER A 99 16.38 6.14 -7.87
N ASP A 100 15.15 5.66 -8.04
CA ASP A 100 13.96 6.49 -8.02
C ASP A 100 13.51 6.87 -6.61
N SER A 101 12.83 8.00 -6.50
CA SER A 101 12.03 8.31 -5.30
C SER A 101 10.89 7.31 -5.16
N VAL A 102 10.51 6.98 -3.95
CA VAL A 102 9.48 5.97 -3.67
C VAL A 102 8.48 6.48 -2.64
N ALA A 103 7.19 6.16 -2.86
CA ALA A 103 6.12 6.33 -1.89
C ALA A 103 5.71 4.95 -1.37
N LEU A 104 5.58 4.81 -0.04
CA LEU A 104 5.07 3.62 0.62
C LEU A 104 3.68 3.91 1.20
N VAL A 105 2.74 3.03 0.94
CA VAL A 105 1.41 3.04 1.56
C VAL A 105 1.07 1.64 2.06
N LEU A 106 0.36 1.56 3.18
CA LEU A 106 -0.13 0.28 3.68
C LEU A 106 -1.40 -0.13 2.93
N GLY A 107 -1.55 -1.40 2.66
CA GLY A 107 -2.66 -1.96 1.89
C GLY A 107 -4.05 -1.82 2.55
N ASP A 108 -4.09 -1.39 3.80
CA ASP A 108 -5.31 -1.14 4.57
C ASP A 108 -5.54 0.33 4.94
N ASN A 109 -4.71 1.23 4.42
CA ASN A 109 -4.90 2.66 4.63
C ASN A 109 -5.90 3.24 3.63
N ILE A 110 -6.89 3.95 4.15
CA ILE A 110 -7.89 4.67 3.37
C ILE A 110 -7.72 6.16 3.66
N PHE A 111 -7.23 6.89 2.69
CA PHE A 111 -7.11 8.35 2.77
C PHE A 111 -8.36 9.01 2.22
N TYR A 112 -8.85 10.02 2.95
CA TYR A 112 -10.02 10.78 2.56
C TYR A 112 -9.84 12.25 2.88
N GLY A 113 -10.22 13.11 1.93
CA GLY A 113 -10.18 14.56 2.10
C GLY A 113 -10.18 15.28 0.75
N THR A 114 -10.83 16.44 0.70
CA THR A 114 -10.95 17.23 -0.55
C THR A 114 -9.60 17.78 -1.04
N GLN A 115 -8.67 18.06 -0.14
CA GLN A 115 -7.33 18.58 -0.44
C GLN A 115 -6.29 17.47 -0.67
N MET A 116 -6.66 16.19 -0.47
CA MET A 116 -5.72 15.07 -0.57
C MET A 116 -5.00 14.97 -1.93
N PRO A 117 -5.66 15.12 -3.09
CA PRO A 117 -4.97 15.03 -4.37
C PRO A 117 -3.90 16.11 -4.58
N GLU A 118 -4.11 17.33 -4.06
CA GLU A 118 -3.14 18.42 -4.13
C GLU A 118 -1.95 18.14 -3.22
N LEU A 119 -2.22 17.78 -1.97
CA LEU A 119 -1.20 17.41 -0.99
C LEU A 119 -0.31 16.25 -1.47
N LEU A 120 -0.89 15.24 -2.11
CA LEU A 120 -0.14 14.12 -2.68
C LEU A 120 0.75 14.55 -3.84
N ARG A 121 0.26 15.42 -4.73
CA ARG A 121 1.06 15.94 -5.85
C ARG A 121 2.24 16.81 -5.38
N GLU A 122 2.03 17.64 -4.38
CA GLU A 122 3.10 18.45 -3.77
C GLU A 122 4.18 17.60 -3.11
N SER A 123 3.82 16.37 -2.70
CA SER A 123 4.73 15.43 -2.04
C SER A 123 5.59 14.60 -3.02
N ILE A 124 5.44 14.75 -4.33
CA ILE A 124 6.13 13.90 -5.33
C ILE A 124 7.65 14.14 -5.37
N ASN A 125 8.12 15.34 -5.07
CA ASN A 125 9.54 15.70 -5.12
C ASN A 125 10.02 16.22 -3.75
N PRO A 126 10.05 15.38 -2.72
CA PRO A 126 10.43 15.82 -1.40
C PRO A 126 11.92 16.12 -1.31
N GLN A 127 12.27 17.18 -0.59
CA GLN A 127 13.63 17.39 -0.10
C GLN A 127 13.80 16.54 1.17
N GLY A 128 14.19 15.27 1.00
CA GLY A 128 14.26 14.30 2.09
C GLY A 128 13.04 13.39 2.13
N GLY A 129 12.52 13.07 3.32
CA GLY A 129 11.35 12.20 3.52
C GLY A 129 10.13 13.00 3.99
N ILE A 130 8.94 12.59 3.53
CA ILE A 130 7.65 13.10 3.98
C ILE A 130 6.87 11.98 4.63
N VAL A 131 6.29 12.24 5.79
CA VAL A 131 5.38 11.34 6.51
C VAL A 131 4.05 12.05 6.69
N PHE A 132 2.97 11.37 6.36
CA PHE A 132 1.62 11.84 6.62
C PHE A 132 1.20 11.42 8.03
N ALA A 133 0.83 12.37 8.86
CA ALA A 133 0.38 12.14 10.22
C ALA A 133 -0.94 12.87 10.50
N TYR A 134 -1.73 12.35 11.43
CA TYR A 134 -2.95 13.00 11.91
C TYR A 134 -3.09 12.79 13.42
N PRO A 135 -3.76 13.69 14.13
CA PRO A 135 -3.97 13.56 15.57
C PRO A 135 -4.86 12.36 15.91
N VAL A 136 -4.45 11.56 16.88
CA VAL A 136 -5.21 10.43 17.42
C VAL A 136 -5.31 10.54 18.95
N SER A 137 -6.43 10.09 19.52
CA SER A 137 -6.64 10.07 20.97
C SER A 137 -6.02 8.85 21.65
N ASP A 138 -5.84 7.74 20.92
CA ASP A 138 -5.33 6.45 21.41
C ASP A 138 -3.99 6.15 20.74
N THR A 139 -2.94 6.79 21.21
CA THR A 139 -1.59 6.71 20.61
C THR A 139 -0.93 5.35 20.75
N GLU A 140 -1.34 4.54 21.75
CA GLU A 140 -0.73 3.22 22.03
C GLU A 140 -0.92 2.22 20.87
N ARG A 141 -1.89 2.45 20.00
CA ARG A 141 -2.22 1.57 18.86
C ARG A 141 -1.55 1.98 17.56
N TYR A 142 -0.87 3.10 17.53
CA TYR A 142 -0.34 3.71 16.31
C TYR A 142 1.17 3.97 16.45
N GLY A 143 1.84 4.08 15.32
CA GLY A 143 3.15 4.71 15.28
C GLY A 143 2.99 6.21 15.54
N VAL A 144 3.77 6.76 16.45
CA VAL A 144 3.78 8.20 16.77
C VAL A 144 5.06 8.85 16.27
N VAL A 145 4.96 10.10 15.85
CA VAL A 145 6.07 10.97 15.40
C VAL A 145 6.09 12.24 16.23
#